data_cc200ccf56d9d48ff77bdd49b5eae8be
#
_entry.id   cc200ccf56d9d48ff77bdd49b5eae8be
#
_cell.length_a   1.000
_cell.length_b   1.000
_cell.length_c   1.000
_cell.angle_alpha   90.00
_cell.angle_beta   90.00
_cell.angle_gamma   90.00
#
_symmetry.space_group_name_H-M   'P 1'
#
loop_
_entity.id
_entity.type
_entity.pdbx_description
1 polymer ?
#
loop_
_entity_poly.entity_id
_entity_poly.type
_entity_poly.pdbx_seq_one_letter_code
_entity_poly.pdbx_strand_id
1 'polypeptide(L)'
;MGFLQTVLIGNQKRPYGLDHLNSSRYNVFIERPFVIESFNQDCRRLGIASYGLSEEQDWNWRYGVYNQRLIQDEGQHINDHLQAELAGRLATTFLWEDDGRDHGHLAIHGTVAHPDGSAANNGSQDNEARFRHRAEARSVNRWLDTGPIAGADWYTMVGMESLLNFGPFQLCGEYQNLWLTRDEGFGDNVHLMVGYAYASYFLTGENMTWSRKSGTVGRVKPNENFFMGPDGDAAGWGAWQLALRWSYADFTDEGVTGGVGEALTFGVNWHWNPNARVQFNFIDGRIADREAAIVNGGGDYQIIGTRFMIDF
;
A
#
# COMPACT_ATOMS: atom_id res chain seq x y z
N MET A 1 -15.97 23.38 -11.87
CA MET A 1 -14.70 22.64 -11.65
C MET A 1 -14.49 21.63 -12.77
N GLY A 2 -13.34 21.69 -13.46
CA GLY A 2 -13.01 20.68 -14.49
C GLY A 2 -12.44 19.44 -13.82
N PHE A 3 -12.93 18.26 -14.16
CA PHE A 3 -12.34 16.99 -13.69
C PHE A 3 -10.93 16.78 -14.24
N LEU A 4 -10.57 17.44 -15.31
CA LEU A 4 -9.25 17.42 -15.91
C LEU A 4 -8.47 18.68 -15.47
N GLN A 5 -7.55 18.55 -14.50
CA GLN A 5 -6.73 19.67 -14.04
C GLN A 5 -5.25 19.44 -14.38
N THR A 6 -4.65 18.41 -13.84
CA THR A 6 -3.25 18.06 -14.09
C THR A 6 -3.19 16.74 -14.82
N VAL A 7 -2.51 16.70 -15.95
CA VAL A 7 -2.28 15.46 -16.70
C VAL A 7 -0.83 15.01 -16.51
N LEU A 8 -0.65 13.74 -16.17
CA LEU A 8 0.64 13.11 -16.02
C LEU A 8 0.76 11.94 -16.99
N ILE A 9 1.85 11.91 -17.75
CA ILE A 9 2.19 10.84 -18.70
C ILE A 9 3.52 10.24 -18.28
N GLY A 10 3.58 8.92 -18.10
CA GLY A 10 4.82 8.23 -17.75
C GLY A 10 4.64 7.09 -16.78
N ASN A 11 5.76 6.58 -16.25
CA ASN A 11 5.77 5.52 -15.24
C ASN A 11 5.45 6.07 -13.85
N GLN A 12 4.22 5.87 -13.42
CA GLN A 12 3.66 6.50 -12.23
C GLN A 12 2.91 5.51 -11.34
N LYS A 13 2.68 5.89 -10.07
CA LYS A 13 1.84 5.10 -9.16
C LYS A 13 0.40 5.11 -9.64
N ARG A 14 -0.23 3.95 -9.66
CA ARG A 14 -1.67 3.84 -9.87
C ARG A 14 -2.43 4.44 -8.69
N PRO A 15 -3.57 5.09 -8.90
CA PRO A 15 -4.23 5.89 -7.86
C PRO A 15 -5.14 5.05 -6.95
N TYR A 16 -4.63 4.01 -6.30
CA TYR A 16 -5.39 3.28 -5.30
C TYR A 16 -4.55 2.87 -4.10
N GLY A 17 -5.17 2.96 -2.90
CA GLY A 17 -4.57 2.69 -1.61
C GLY A 17 -3.78 3.87 -1.01
N LEU A 18 -4.11 4.25 0.22
CA LEU A 18 -3.45 5.32 0.96
C LEU A 18 -1.98 5.01 1.21
N ASP A 19 -1.72 3.83 1.79
CA ASP A 19 -0.36 3.44 2.16
C ASP A 19 0.53 3.26 0.91
N HIS A 20 -0.07 2.82 -0.21
CA HIS A 20 0.59 2.81 -1.51
C HIS A 20 1.00 4.22 -1.98
N LEU A 21 0.09 5.18 -1.90
CA LEU A 21 0.33 6.55 -2.34
C LEU A 21 1.30 7.30 -1.42
N ASN A 22 1.30 6.98 -0.13
CA ASN A 22 2.23 7.54 0.84
C ASN A 22 3.68 7.37 0.39
N SER A 23 4.49 8.35 0.71
CA SER A 23 5.93 8.20 0.57
C SER A 23 6.47 7.23 1.63
N SER A 24 7.33 6.28 1.22
CA SER A 24 7.98 5.36 2.16
C SER A 24 8.80 6.08 3.26
N ARG A 25 9.13 7.35 3.03
CA ARG A 25 9.77 8.21 4.04
C ARG A 25 8.89 8.47 5.25
N TYR A 26 7.55 8.35 5.12
CA TYR A 26 6.59 8.72 6.16
C TYR A 26 5.82 7.53 6.72
N ASN A 27 6.10 6.31 6.24
CA ASN A 27 5.45 5.11 6.76
C ASN A 27 5.69 4.96 8.27
N VAL A 28 4.63 4.61 8.99
CA VAL A 28 4.67 4.35 10.44
C VAL A 28 5.44 3.07 10.74
N PHE A 29 5.31 2.06 9.89
CA PHE A 29 6.01 0.77 10.02
C PHE A 29 7.15 0.65 9.00
N ILE A 30 8.10 -0.25 9.26
CA ILE A 30 9.25 -0.49 8.40
C ILE A 30 8.81 -0.91 7.01
N GLU A 31 7.86 -1.86 6.92
CA GLU A 31 7.29 -2.29 5.65
C GLU A 31 5.77 -2.07 5.62
N ARG A 32 5.24 -1.98 4.41
CA ARG A 32 3.82 -1.82 4.16
C ARG A 32 3.02 -3.07 4.56
N PRO A 33 1.73 -2.92 4.87
CA PRO A 33 0.84 -4.05 5.17
C PRO A 33 0.55 -4.90 3.93
N PHE A 34 -0.08 -6.06 4.12
CA PHE A 34 -0.45 -6.98 3.05
C PHE A 34 -1.20 -6.34 1.87
N VAL A 35 -2.03 -5.33 2.14
CA VAL A 35 -2.83 -4.61 1.14
C VAL A 35 -2.00 -4.12 -0.05
N ILE A 36 -0.77 -3.67 0.17
CA ILE A 36 -0.07 -2.82 -0.80
C ILE A 36 0.57 -3.60 -1.95
N GLU A 37 1.38 -4.59 -1.64
CA GLU A 37 2.03 -5.37 -2.69
C GLU A 37 1.12 -6.47 -3.23
N SER A 38 -0.01 -6.74 -2.58
CA SER A 38 -0.94 -7.79 -2.96
C SER A 38 -1.53 -7.57 -4.33
N PHE A 39 -2.25 -6.48 -4.50
CA PHE A 39 -2.92 -6.11 -5.75
C PHE A 39 -2.19 -5.02 -6.52
N ASN A 40 -1.08 -4.53 -5.99
CA ASN A 40 -0.33 -3.41 -6.55
C ASN A 40 1.18 -3.69 -6.62
N GLN A 41 1.54 -4.83 -7.21
CA GLN A 41 2.94 -5.22 -7.34
C GLN A 41 3.79 -4.13 -7.99
N ASP A 42 4.97 -3.87 -7.39
CA ASP A 42 5.98 -2.95 -7.89
C ASP A 42 5.51 -1.53 -8.22
N CYS A 43 4.37 -1.13 -7.63
CA CYS A 43 3.98 0.25 -7.45
C CYS A 43 3.61 1.03 -8.71
N ARG A 44 4.44 1.03 -9.75
CA ARG A 44 4.33 1.94 -10.89
C ARG A 44 4.03 1.22 -12.18
N ARG A 45 3.24 1.91 -13.03
CA ARG A 45 2.91 1.47 -14.37
C ARG A 45 3.00 2.64 -15.34
N LEU A 46 3.31 2.33 -16.59
CA LEU A 46 3.24 3.30 -17.67
C LEU A 46 1.77 3.64 -17.92
N GLY A 47 1.44 4.93 -17.95
CA GLY A 47 0.07 5.35 -18.17
C GLY A 47 -0.10 6.84 -18.34
N ILE A 48 -1.35 7.22 -18.56
CA ILE A 48 -1.82 8.60 -18.64
C ILE A 48 -2.87 8.77 -17.56
N ALA A 49 -2.68 9.74 -16.69
CA ALA A 49 -3.58 10.01 -15.56
C ALA A 49 -3.91 11.48 -15.41
N SER A 50 -5.05 11.76 -14.82
CA SER A 50 -5.46 13.10 -14.42
C SER A 50 -5.60 13.17 -12.91
N TYR A 51 -5.16 14.30 -12.35
CA TYR A 51 -5.30 14.65 -10.95
C TYR A 51 -6.06 15.96 -10.82
N GLY A 52 -6.99 16.00 -9.89
CA GLY A 52 -7.75 17.19 -9.59
C GLY A 52 -7.93 17.42 -8.09
N LEU A 53 -8.24 18.67 -7.77
CA LEU A 53 -8.44 19.15 -6.41
C LEU A 53 -9.60 20.14 -6.40
N SER A 54 -10.46 20.09 -5.39
CA SER A 54 -11.47 21.12 -5.15
C SER A 54 -10.84 22.43 -4.73
N GLU A 55 -11.54 23.56 -4.89
CA GLU A 55 -11.04 24.89 -4.52
C GLU A 55 -10.74 24.97 -3.01
N GLU A 56 -11.56 24.34 -2.20
CA GLU A 56 -11.40 24.29 -0.73
C GLU A 56 -10.39 23.22 -0.29
N GLN A 57 -9.83 22.45 -1.22
CA GLN A 57 -8.88 21.36 -0.98
C GLN A 57 -9.43 20.24 -0.07
N ASP A 58 -10.73 20.10 0.04
CA ASP A 58 -11.40 19.07 0.80
C ASP A 58 -11.63 17.79 -0.01
N TRP A 59 -11.71 17.89 -1.35
CA TRP A 59 -11.81 16.76 -2.26
C TRP A 59 -10.62 16.71 -3.20
N ASN A 60 -10.08 15.50 -3.41
CA ASN A 60 -9.14 15.23 -4.48
C ASN A 60 -9.55 13.96 -5.24
N TRP A 61 -9.27 13.93 -6.53
CA TRP A 61 -9.54 12.79 -7.39
C TRP A 61 -8.36 12.51 -8.31
N ARG A 62 -8.21 11.24 -8.61
CA ARG A 62 -7.20 10.75 -9.53
C ARG A 62 -7.80 9.63 -10.35
N TYR A 63 -7.57 9.62 -11.64
CA TYR A 63 -7.96 8.52 -12.52
C TYR A 63 -7.00 8.44 -13.70
N GLY A 64 -6.88 7.24 -14.29
CA GLY A 64 -5.97 7.06 -15.43
C GLY A 64 -6.11 5.70 -16.06
N VAL A 65 -5.51 5.61 -17.24
CA VAL A 65 -5.35 4.36 -18.01
C VAL A 65 -3.88 3.96 -17.97
N TYR A 66 -3.64 2.69 -17.68
CA TYR A 66 -2.29 2.14 -17.49
C TYR A 66 -2.09 0.86 -18.29
N ASN A 67 -0.85 0.56 -18.58
CA ASN A 67 -0.44 -0.79 -19.00
C ASN A 67 0.03 -1.55 -17.77
N GLN A 68 -0.48 -2.76 -17.53
CA GLN A 68 -0.11 -3.57 -16.38
C GLN A 68 1.33 -4.09 -16.44
N ARG A 69 1.93 -4.15 -17.62
CA ARG A 69 3.32 -4.60 -17.77
C ARG A 69 4.28 -3.68 -17.03
N LEU A 70 5.19 -4.28 -16.27
CA LEU A 70 6.28 -3.57 -15.60
C LEU A 70 7.34 -3.13 -16.62
N ILE A 71 7.68 -1.86 -16.67
CA ILE A 71 8.70 -1.37 -17.61
C ILE A 71 10.13 -1.76 -17.23
N GLN A 72 10.35 -2.20 -15.98
CA GLN A 72 11.65 -2.69 -15.51
C GLN A 72 11.83 -4.21 -15.64
N ASP A 73 10.83 -4.91 -16.15
CA ASP A 73 10.85 -6.37 -16.20
C ASP A 73 11.71 -6.83 -17.38
N GLU A 74 12.92 -7.31 -17.08
CA GLU A 74 13.90 -7.93 -18.00
C GLU A 74 14.10 -7.24 -19.36
N GLY A 75 13.91 -5.91 -19.41
CA GLY A 75 14.01 -5.14 -20.65
C GLY A 75 12.82 -5.30 -21.63
N GLN A 76 11.80 -6.06 -21.26
CA GLN A 76 10.59 -6.21 -22.07
C GLN A 76 9.54 -5.17 -21.67
N HIS A 77 9.66 -3.98 -22.20
CA HIS A 77 8.81 -2.84 -21.83
C HIS A 77 7.47 -2.81 -22.58
N ILE A 78 7.35 -3.56 -23.65
CA ILE A 78 6.14 -3.66 -24.49
C ILE A 78 5.91 -5.13 -24.76
N ASN A 79 4.70 -5.60 -24.48
CA ASN A 79 4.26 -6.93 -24.84
C ASN A 79 3.60 -6.95 -26.22
N ASP A 80 3.34 -8.12 -26.75
CA ASP A 80 2.64 -8.33 -28.03
C ASP A 80 1.18 -7.85 -27.99
N HIS A 81 0.62 -7.67 -26.79
CA HIS A 81 -0.71 -7.10 -26.60
C HIS A 81 -0.77 -6.12 -25.42
N LEU A 82 -1.75 -5.24 -25.46
CA LEU A 82 -1.99 -4.23 -24.43
C LEU A 82 -2.76 -4.83 -23.26
N GLN A 83 -2.14 -4.87 -22.10
CA GLN A 83 -2.76 -5.23 -20.83
C GLN A 83 -3.36 -3.97 -20.19
N ALA A 84 -4.57 -3.61 -20.61
CA ALA A 84 -5.19 -2.35 -20.23
C ALA A 84 -5.71 -2.39 -18.78
N GLU A 85 -5.46 -1.33 -18.05
CA GLU A 85 -5.98 -1.09 -16.71
C GLU A 85 -6.57 0.31 -16.62
N LEU A 86 -7.80 0.43 -16.12
CA LEU A 86 -8.43 1.69 -15.73
C LEU A 86 -8.45 1.76 -14.21
N ALA A 87 -7.87 2.79 -13.62
CA ALA A 87 -7.83 2.96 -12.18
C ALA A 87 -8.27 4.36 -11.75
N GLY A 88 -8.90 4.44 -10.58
CA GLY A 88 -9.38 5.70 -10.03
C GLY A 88 -9.46 5.72 -8.51
N ARG A 89 -9.42 6.94 -7.94
CA ARG A 89 -9.59 7.24 -6.52
C ARG A 89 -10.32 8.55 -6.36
N LEU A 90 -11.30 8.57 -5.48
CA LEU A 90 -11.97 9.77 -4.99
C LEU A 90 -11.77 9.85 -3.48
N ALA A 91 -11.24 10.95 -3.02
CA ALA A 91 -10.83 11.14 -1.64
C ALA A 91 -11.32 12.46 -1.06
N THR A 92 -11.66 12.46 0.22
CA THR A 92 -12.04 13.67 0.95
C THR A 92 -11.27 13.81 2.26
N THR A 93 -10.91 15.06 2.59
CA THR A 93 -10.51 15.46 3.93
C THR A 93 -11.71 16.13 4.57
N PHE A 94 -12.53 15.35 5.27
CA PHE A 94 -13.83 15.79 5.80
C PHE A 94 -13.73 16.51 7.15
N LEU A 95 -12.59 16.40 7.83
CA LEU A 95 -12.26 17.11 9.07
C LEU A 95 -10.91 17.77 8.89
N TRP A 96 -10.81 19.05 9.25
CA TRP A 96 -9.57 19.82 9.22
C TRP A 96 -9.64 20.94 10.26
N GLU A 97 -9.01 20.73 11.41
CA GLU A 97 -9.02 21.63 12.55
C GLU A 97 -7.59 21.83 13.07
N ASP A 98 -7.36 22.90 13.80
CA ASP A 98 -6.08 23.23 14.43
C ASP A 98 -4.88 23.15 13.44
N ASP A 99 -5.02 23.82 12.28
CA ASP A 99 -4.06 23.82 11.17
C ASP A 99 -3.66 22.38 10.70
N GLY A 100 -4.60 21.43 10.82
CA GLY A 100 -4.42 20.04 10.44
C GLY A 100 -3.77 19.16 11.49
N ARG A 101 -3.70 19.62 12.73
CA ARG A 101 -3.37 18.79 13.88
C ARG A 101 -4.46 17.73 14.11
N ASP A 102 -5.71 18.15 13.91
CA ASP A 102 -6.86 17.25 13.87
C ASP A 102 -7.37 17.16 12.43
N HIS A 103 -7.37 15.98 11.87
CA HIS A 103 -7.84 15.76 10.51
C HIS A 103 -8.46 14.38 10.31
N GLY A 104 -9.42 14.31 9.39
CA GLY A 104 -10.10 13.09 9.01
C GLY A 104 -10.14 12.92 7.49
N HIS A 105 -9.82 11.73 7.03
CA HIS A 105 -9.78 11.37 5.63
C HIS A 105 -10.57 10.11 5.36
N LEU A 106 -11.27 10.10 4.23
CA LEU A 106 -11.91 8.93 3.63
C LEU A 106 -11.64 8.91 2.14
N ALA A 107 -11.49 7.74 1.56
CA ALA A 107 -11.52 7.58 0.12
C ALA A 107 -12.07 6.23 -0.31
N ILE A 108 -12.56 6.21 -1.54
CA ILE A 108 -12.87 5.00 -2.31
C ILE A 108 -11.95 4.96 -3.53
N HIS A 109 -11.49 3.79 -3.87
CA HIS A 109 -10.63 3.59 -5.02
C HIS A 109 -10.92 2.25 -5.69
N GLY A 110 -10.48 2.09 -6.91
CA GLY A 110 -10.65 0.82 -7.61
C GLY A 110 -9.93 0.79 -8.94
N THR A 111 -9.90 -0.41 -9.49
CA THR A 111 -9.37 -0.67 -10.83
C THR A 111 -10.18 -1.75 -11.54
N VAL A 112 -10.22 -1.65 -12.86
CA VAL A 112 -10.68 -2.71 -13.76
C VAL A 112 -9.53 -2.99 -14.72
N ALA A 113 -9.17 -4.25 -14.87
CA ALA A 113 -7.99 -4.62 -15.64
C ALA A 113 -8.18 -5.93 -16.40
N HIS A 114 -7.56 -5.99 -17.58
CA HIS A 114 -7.51 -7.19 -18.42
C HIS A 114 -6.08 -7.71 -18.44
N PRO A 115 -5.75 -8.72 -17.61
CA PRO A 115 -4.40 -9.29 -17.55
C PRO A 115 -4.14 -10.22 -18.73
N ASP A 116 -2.86 -10.50 -18.96
CA ASP A 116 -2.47 -11.59 -19.86
C ASP A 116 -2.54 -12.93 -19.13
N GLY A 117 -3.75 -13.44 -19.01
CA GLY A 117 -4.04 -14.67 -18.25
C GLY A 117 -4.06 -15.95 -19.08
N SER A 118 -3.51 -15.94 -20.30
CA SER A 118 -3.60 -17.11 -21.18
C SER A 118 -2.97 -18.36 -20.56
N ALA A 119 -3.65 -19.51 -20.68
CA ALA A 119 -3.15 -20.80 -20.21
C ALA A 119 -1.85 -21.24 -20.91
N ALA A 120 -1.53 -20.66 -22.05
CA ALA A 120 -0.28 -20.89 -22.78
C ALA A 120 0.96 -20.38 -22.01
N ASN A 121 0.78 -19.49 -21.05
CA ASN A 121 1.85 -18.99 -20.18
C ASN A 121 2.18 -19.98 -19.04
N ASN A 122 2.20 -21.25 -19.32
CA ASN A 122 2.61 -22.30 -18.41
C ASN A 122 4.02 -22.01 -17.86
N GLY A 123 4.09 -21.38 -16.68
CA GLY A 123 5.32 -21.05 -16.00
C GLY A 123 5.90 -19.66 -16.32
N SER A 124 5.28 -18.85 -17.16
CA SER A 124 5.63 -17.45 -17.28
C SER A 124 5.35 -16.76 -15.95
N GLN A 125 6.36 -16.13 -15.38
CA GLN A 125 6.24 -15.30 -14.17
C GLN A 125 5.57 -13.95 -14.47
N ASP A 126 5.25 -13.71 -15.71
CA ASP A 126 4.81 -12.44 -16.29
C ASP A 126 3.30 -12.31 -16.35
N ASN A 127 2.55 -13.29 -15.82
CA ASN A 127 1.10 -13.24 -15.75
C ASN A 127 0.67 -12.22 -14.69
N GLU A 128 0.08 -11.13 -15.13
CA GLU A 128 -0.39 -10.02 -14.27
C GLU A 128 -1.62 -10.39 -13.43
N ALA A 129 -2.21 -11.57 -13.60
CA ALA A 129 -3.19 -12.18 -12.71
C ALA A 129 -2.53 -13.08 -11.64
N ARG A 130 -1.36 -12.76 -11.19
CA ARG A 130 -0.69 -13.38 -10.06
C ARG A 130 -0.62 -12.38 -8.91
N PHE A 131 -1.21 -12.72 -7.77
CA PHE A 131 -1.24 -11.88 -6.58
C PHE A 131 -0.35 -12.49 -5.50
N ARG A 132 0.55 -11.69 -4.92
CA ARG A 132 1.55 -12.23 -4.00
C ARG A 132 2.09 -11.16 -3.05
N HIS A 133 2.41 -11.55 -1.83
CA HIS A 133 2.96 -10.65 -0.82
C HIS A 133 4.06 -11.31 0.01
N ARG A 134 4.98 -10.47 0.54
CA ARG A 134 5.94 -10.87 1.58
C ARG A 134 5.27 -10.77 2.96
N ALA A 135 5.95 -11.32 3.99
CA ALA A 135 5.45 -11.31 5.37
C ALA A 135 5.62 -9.94 6.08
N GLU A 136 5.31 -8.82 5.40
CA GLU A 136 5.48 -7.46 5.91
C GLU A 136 6.93 -7.12 6.32
N ALA A 137 7.86 -7.88 5.80
CA ALA A 137 9.29 -7.71 5.88
C ALA A 137 9.92 -8.01 4.52
N ARG A 138 11.10 -7.45 4.24
CA ARG A 138 11.76 -7.62 2.95
C ARG A 138 12.46 -8.99 2.82
N SER A 139 11.66 -10.06 3.02
CA SER A 139 12.10 -11.43 2.78
C SER A 139 12.34 -11.71 1.30
N VAL A 140 13.18 -12.67 0.98
CA VAL A 140 13.42 -13.12 -0.40
C VAL A 140 12.14 -13.74 -0.97
N ASN A 141 11.50 -14.63 -0.21
CA ASN A 141 10.33 -15.36 -0.63
C ASN A 141 9.04 -14.58 -0.40
N ARG A 142 8.07 -14.80 -1.30
CA ARG A 142 6.68 -14.40 -1.12
C ARG A 142 5.97 -15.48 -0.32
N TRP A 143 5.38 -15.12 0.81
CA TRP A 143 4.74 -16.08 1.71
C TRP A 143 3.25 -16.26 1.40
N LEU A 144 2.62 -15.24 0.81
CA LEU A 144 1.34 -15.35 0.13
C LEU A 144 1.58 -15.28 -1.36
N ASP A 145 1.01 -16.20 -2.14
CA ASP A 145 1.21 -16.21 -3.59
C ASP A 145 0.18 -17.14 -4.26
N THR A 146 -0.70 -16.58 -5.06
CA THR A 146 -1.70 -17.36 -5.81
C THR A 146 -1.08 -18.25 -6.88
N GLY A 147 0.19 -18.04 -7.24
CA GLY A 147 0.69 -18.47 -8.54
C GLY A 147 -0.01 -17.74 -9.69
N PRO A 148 0.39 -17.99 -10.95
CA PRO A 148 -0.35 -17.51 -12.11
C PRO A 148 -1.74 -18.16 -12.15
N ILE A 149 -2.79 -17.33 -12.20
CA ILE A 149 -4.19 -17.80 -12.27
C ILE A 149 -4.55 -18.08 -13.72
N ALA A 150 -4.67 -19.35 -14.07
CA ALA A 150 -4.98 -19.78 -15.42
C ALA A 150 -6.38 -19.30 -15.86
N GLY A 151 -6.50 -18.90 -17.13
CA GLY A 151 -7.76 -18.43 -17.71
C GLY A 151 -8.25 -17.10 -17.17
N ALA A 152 -7.37 -16.32 -16.51
CA ALA A 152 -7.75 -14.99 -16.03
C ALA A 152 -8.14 -14.08 -17.19
N ASP A 153 -9.37 -13.57 -17.17
CA ASP A 153 -9.92 -12.67 -18.19
C ASP A 153 -9.92 -11.22 -17.68
N TRP A 154 -10.84 -10.87 -16.80
CA TRP A 154 -10.90 -9.55 -16.18
C TRP A 154 -10.80 -9.64 -14.68
N TYR A 155 -10.18 -8.65 -14.05
CA TYR A 155 -10.39 -8.45 -12.63
C TYR A 155 -10.86 -7.02 -12.32
N THR A 156 -11.69 -6.93 -11.29
CA THR A 156 -12.14 -5.67 -10.69
C THR A 156 -11.70 -5.65 -9.24
N MET A 157 -11.01 -4.58 -8.82
CA MET A 157 -10.67 -4.35 -7.42
C MET A 157 -11.39 -3.09 -6.95
N VAL A 158 -11.99 -3.17 -5.78
CA VAL A 158 -12.58 -2.02 -5.08
C VAL A 158 -12.02 -1.99 -3.67
N GLY A 159 -11.65 -0.80 -3.22
CA GLY A 159 -11.14 -0.59 -1.88
C GLY A 159 -11.61 0.72 -1.28
N MET A 160 -11.51 0.77 0.03
CA MET A 160 -11.77 1.96 0.83
C MET A 160 -10.64 2.18 1.83
N GLU A 161 -10.43 3.43 2.16
CA GLU A 161 -9.39 3.87 3.08
C GLU A 161 -9.92 4.93 4.02
N SER A 162 -9.45 4.90 5.25
CA SER A 162 -9.82 5.86 6.29
C SER A 162 -8.61 6.21 7.14
N LEU A 163 -8.51 7.48 7.52
CA LEU A 163 -7.54 7.96 8.50
C LEU A 163 -8.18 9.03 9.38
N LEU A 164 -8.01 8.89 10.68
CA LEU A 164 -8.39 9.87 11.69
C LEU A 164 -7.16 10.23 12.52
N ASN A 165 -6.91 11.51 12.67
CA ASN A 165 -5.84 12.03 13.53
C ASN A 165 -6.39 13.05 14.52
N PHE A 166 -6.12 12.86 15.80
CA PHE A 166 -6.50 13.76 16.88
C PHE A 166 -5.26 14.06 17.73
N GLY A 167 -4.63 15.19 17.47
CA GLY A 167 -3.35 15.53 18.09
C GLY A 167 -2.33 14.40 17.93
N PRO A 168 -1.81 13.83 19.03
CA PRO A 168 -0.80 12.78 18.97
C PRO A 168 -1.33 11.40 18.60
N PHE A 169 -2.64 11.19 18.55
CA PHE A 169 -3.28 9.90 18.26
C PHE A 169 -3.70 9.82 16.80
N GLN A 170 -3.41 8.70 16.15
CA GLN A 170 -3.85 8.40 14.79
C GLN A 170 -4.44 6.99 14.69
N LEU A 171 -5.54 6.88 13.96
CA LEU A 171 -6.16 5.63 13.50
C LEU A 171 -6.14 5.62 11.97
N CYS A 172 -5.75 4.49 11.37
CA CYS A 172 -5.75 4.34 9.92
C CYS A 172 -6.08 2.91 9.53
N GLY A 173 -6.75 2.74 8.40
CA GLY A 173 -7.05 1.42 7.86
C GLY A 173 -7.45 1.47 6.39
N GLU A 174 -7.22 0.37 5.72
CA GLU A 174 -7.65 0.11 4.34
C GLU A 174 -8.19 -1.30 4.22
N TYR A 175 -9.15 -1.47 3.31
CA TYR A 175 -9.72 -2.76 2.95
C TYR A 175 -9.95 -2.81 1.45
N GLN A 176 -9.57 -3.92 0.81
CA GLN A 176 -9.70 -4.11 -0.64
C GLN A 176 -10.24 -5.51 -0.94
N ASN A 177 -11.13 -5.58 -1.92
CA ASN A 177 -11.63 -6.81 -2.51
C ASN A 177 -11.27 -6.83 -3.99
N LEU A 178 -10.94 -8.01 -4.49
CA LEU A 178 -10.65 -8.26 -5.89
C LEU A 178 -11.50 -9.45 -6.36
N TRP A 179 -12.23 -9.24 -7.44
CA TRP A 179 -12.99 -10.27 -8.15
C TRP A 179 -12.35 -10.48 -9.52
N LEU A 180 -12.01 -11.71 -9.83
CA LEU A 180 -11.39 -12.12 -11.08
C LEU A 180 -12.29 -13.11 -11.80
N THR A 181 -12.62 -12.81 -13.05
CA THR A 181 -13.34 -13.72 -13.94
C THR A 181 -12.35 -14.62 -14.69
N ARG A 182 -12.77 -15.85 -14.97
CA ARG A 182 -12.01 -16.82 -15.75
C ARG A 182 -12.74 -17.22 -17.02
N ASP A 183 -11.96 -17.53 -18.03
CA ASP A 183 -12.47 -18.16 -19.26
C ASP A 183 -13.09 -19.52 -18.99
N GLU A 184 -14.06 -19.91 -19.83
CA GLU A 184 -14.75 -21.19 -19.74
C GLU A 184 -13.76 -22.37 -19.78
N GLY A 185 -13.88 -23.28 -18.81
CA GLY A 185 -13.03 -24.47 -18.69
C GLY A 185 -11.81 -24.32 -17.78
N PHE A 186 -11.54 -23.12 -17.23
CA PHE A 186 -10.40 -22.88 -16.33
C PHE A 186 -10.77 -22.85 -14.82
N GLY A 187 -12.02 -23.03 -14.50
CA GLY A 187 -12.53 -23.01 -13.12
C GLY A 187 -13.47 -21.83 -12.86
N ASP A 188 -13.96 -21.75 -11.61
CA ASP A 188 -14.88 -20.69 -11.20
C ASP A 188 -14.14 -19.35 -10.97
N ASN A 189 -14.92 -18.27 -10.93
CA ASN A 189 -14.40 -16.93 -10.65
C ASN A 189 -13.78 -16.86 -9.26
N VAL A 190 -12.77 -16.04 -9.09
CA VAL A 190 -11.97 -15.96 -7.86
C VAL A 190 -12.26 -14.64 -7.14
N HIS A 191 -12.40 -14.71 -5.81
CA HIS A 191 -12.51 -13.56 -4.93
C HIS A 191 -11.37 -13.55 -3.92
N LEU A 192 -10.60 -12.47 -3.89
CA LEU A 192 -9.50 -12.26 -2.96
C LEU A 192 -9.75 -11.00 -2.15
N MET A 193 -9.27 -10.98 -0.89
CA MET A 193 -9.44 -9.81 -0.04
C MET A 193 -8.21 -9.55 0.82
N VAL A 194 -7.99 -8.26 1.12
CA VAL A 194 -6.91 -7.80 1.98
C VAL A 194 -7.34 -6.60 2.79
N GLY A 195 -6.79 -6.45 3.99
CA GLY A 195 -7.06 -5.28 4.81
C GLY A 195 -6.05 -5.10 5.94
N TYR A 196 -6.00 -3.90 6.48
CA TYR A 196 -5.27 -3.60 7.70
C TYR A 196 -5.94 -2.48 8.48
N ALA A 197 -5.66 -2.43 9.77
CA ALA A 197 -5.92 -1.28 10.62
C ALA A 197 -4.74 -1.07 11.56
N TYR A 198 -4.39 0.18 11.83
CA TYR A 198 -3.41 0.51 12.86
C TYR A 198 -3.82 1.71 13.70
N ALA A 199 -3.34 1.71 14.94
CA ALA A 199 -3.34 2.86 15.82
C ALA A 199 -1.90 3.28 16.08
N SER A 200 -1.65 4.59 16.19
CA SER A 200 -0.36 5.11 16.65
C SER A 200 -0.52 6.29 17.57
N TYR A 201 0.49 6.50 18.43
CA TYR A 201 0.47 7.57 19.43
C TYR A 201 1.86 8.16 19.64
N PHE A 202 1.98 9.48 19.57
CA PHE A 202 3.21 10.19 19.91
C PHE A 202 3.28 10.47 21.41
N LEU A 203 4.22 9.83 22.10
CA LEU A 203 4.47 10.02 23.54
C LEU A 203 4.94 11.44 23.87
N THR A 204 5.55 12.12 22.92
CA THR A 204 6.12 13.46 23.04
C THR A 204 5.20 14.57 22.52
N GLY A 205 3.99 14.20 22.05
CA GLY A 205 2.92 15.14 21.74
C GLY A 205 2.89 15.69 20.31
N GLU A 206 3.73 15.19 19.41
CA GLU A 206 3.67 15.50 17.96
C GLU A 206 2.40 14.93 17.34
N ASN A 207 2.21 15.20 16.06
CA ASN A 207 1.17 14.61 15.23
C ASN A 207 1.70 14.17 13.86
N MET A 208 1.02 13.24 13.22
CA MET A 208 1.23 12.97 11.80
C MET A 208 0.69 14.12 10.99
N THR A 209 1.50 14.64 10.06
CA THR A 209 1.04 15.70 9.17
C THR A 209 0.24 15.14 8.00
N TRP A 210 -0.66 15.92 7.45
CA TRP A 210 -1.51 15.56 6.32
C TRP A 210 -1.41 16.55 5.17
N SER A 211 -1.35 16.07 3.96
CA SER A 211 -1.43 16.88 2.75
C SER A 211 -2.82 16.75 2.12
N ARG A 212 -3.68 17.74 2.30
CA ARG A 212 -5.00 17.80 1.67
C ARG A 212 -4.90 17.70 0.14
N LYS A 213 -3.87 18.33 -0.43
CA LYS A 213 -3.62 18.35 -1.88
C LYS A 213 -3.38 16.96 -2.47
N SER A 214 -2.67 16.12 -1.77
CA SER A 214 -2.34 14.75 -2.25
C SER A 214 -3.20 13.67 -1.60
N GLY A 215 -3.87 13.97 -0.48
CA GLY A 215 -4.59 12.98 0.32
C GLY A 215 -3.62 11.92 0.85
N THR A 216 -2.49 12.34 1.46
CA THR A 216 -1.43 11.46 1.97
C THR A 216 -0.79 12.03 3.23
N VAL A 217 -0.18 11.16 4.04
CA VAL A 217 0.61 11.58 5.21
C VAL A 217 1.90 12.29 4.79
N GLY A 218 2.36 13.18 5.66
CA GLY A 218 3.56 13.96 5.46
C GLY A 218 4.65 13.71 6.51
N ARG A 219 5.59 14.61 6.59
CA ARG A 219 6.79 14.53 7.43
C ARG A 219 6.46 14.86 8.88
N VAL A 220 6.84 14.01 9.82
CA VAL A 220 6.85 14.30 11.25
C VAL A 220 7.95 15.29 11.56
N LYS A 221 7.62 16.32 12.34
CA LYS A 221 8.56 17.32 12.87
C LYS A 221 8.56 17.22 14.38
N PRO A 222 9.66 16.76 15.01
CA PRO A 222 9.77 16.77 16.46
C PRO A 222 9.59 18.18 17.02
N ASN A 223 8.90 18.29 18.17
CA ASN A 223 8.80 19.56 18.92
C ASN A 223 10.20 20.05 19.35
N GLU A 224 11.06 19.11 19.70
CA GLU A 224 12.46 19.35 20.02
C GLU A 224 13.33 18.30 19.32
N ASN A 225 14.36 18.71 18.61
CA ASN A 225 15.25 17.78 17.94
C ASN A 225 16.18 17.09 18.95
N PHE A 226 16.41 15.79 18.78
CA PHE A 226 17.41 15.05 19.54
C PHE A 226 18.81 15.30 18.98
N PHE A 227 18.97 15.38 17.66
CA PHE A 227 20.24 15.48 17.00
C PHE A 227 20.15 16.40 15.80
N MET A 228 21.08 17.38 15.71
CA MET A 228 21.27 18.32 14.62
C MET A 228 19.97 18.93 14.06
N GLY A 229 19.49 20.01 14.66
CA GLY A 229 18.54 20.92 14.03
C GLY A 229 19.21 21.75 12.92
N PRO A 230 18.41 22.45 12.09
CA PRO A 230 18.93 23.35 11.06
C PRO A 230 19.90 24.42 11.59
N ASP A 231 19.73 24.81 12.86
CA ASP A 231 20.52 25.85 13.54
C ASP A 231 21.63 25.30 14.44
N GLY A 232 21.85 23.97 14.43
CA GLY A 232 22.90 23.31 15.22
C GLY A 232 22.52 23.06 16.67
N ASP A 233 21.37 23.51 17.12
CA ASP A 233 20.88 23.33 18.49
C ASP A 233 20.12 22.00 18.59
N ALA A 234 20.61 21.09 19.42
CA ALA A 234 19.95 19.84 19.73
C ALA A 234 20.08 19.55 21.22
N ALA A 235 18.99 19.67 21.95
CA ALA A 235 18.95 19.37 23.37
C ALA A 235 17.70 18.59 23.80
N GLY A 236 16.86 18.20 22.83
CA GLY A 236 15.57 17.54 23.08
C GLY A 236 15.66 16.01 23.02
N TRP A 237 14.51 15.38 23.17
CA TRP A 237 14.37 13.91 23.15
C TRP A 237 14.03 13.36 21.75
N GLY A 238 13.76 14.26 20.77
CA GLY A 238 13.14 13.88 19.52
C GLY A 238 11.66 13.48 19.71
N ALA A 239 11.03 12.99 18.66
CA ALA A 239 9.66 12.50 18.74
C ALA A 239 9.62 10.98 18.89
N TRP A 240 8.84 10.49 19.86
CA TRP A 240 8.65 9.07 20.13
C TRP A 240 7.23 8.65 19.79
N GLN A 241 7.10 7.72 18.84
CA GLN A 241 5.81 7.19 18.41
C GLN A 241 5.74 5.69 18.66
N LEU A 242 4.66 5.24 19.32
CA LEU A 242 4.27 3.84 19.40
C LEU A 242 3.20 3.54 18.36
N ALA A 243 3.19 2.33 17.84
CA ALA A 243 2.20 1.91 16.86
C ALA A 243 1.86 0.43 16.99
N LEU A 244 0.62 0.07 16.68
CA LEU A 244 0.14 -1.31 16.61
C LEU A 244 -0.69 -1.47 15.35
N ARG A 245 -0.36 -2.47 14.52
CA ARG A 245 -1.09 -2.79 13.28
C ARG A 245 -1.53 -4.24 13.31
N TRP A 246 -2.77 -4.47 12.93
CA TRP A 246 -3.29 -5.75 12.49
C TRP A 246 -3.47 -5.74 10.98
N SER A 247 -3.08 -6.82 10.31
CA SER A 247 -3.17 -7.00 8.86
C SER A 247 -3.72 -8.38 8.54
N TYR A 248 -4.55 -8.47 7.49
CA TYR A 248 -5.16 -9.69 7.00
C TYR A 248 -5.13 -9.74 5.48
N ALA A 249 -4.90 -10.92 4.93
CA ALA A 249 -4.99 -11.19 3.50
C ALA A 249 -5.49 -12.61 3.25
N ASP A 250 -6.47 -12.76 2.35
CA ASP A 250 -6.97 -14.05 1.89
C ASP A 250 -6.79 -14.17 0.38
N PHE A 251 -5.92 -15.12 -0.02
CA PHE A 251 -5.59 -15.44 -1.40
C PHE A 251 -6.03 -16.85 -1.76
N THR A 252 -7.00 -17.39 -1.04
CA THR A 252 -7.49 -18.75 -1.24
C THR A 252 -8.97 -18.73 -1.61
N ASP A 253 -9.28 -19.12 -2.86
CA ASP A 253 -10.64 -19.23 -3.35
C ASP A 253 -10.67 -20.09 -4.63
N GLU A 254 -11.71 -20.91 -4.83
CA GLU A 254 -12.03 -21.66 -6.06
C GLU A 254 -10.82 -22.33 -6.74
N GLY A 255 -10.08 -23.13 -5.97
CA GLY A 255 -8.91 -23.88 -6.45
C GLY A 255 -7.62 -23.04 -6.55
N VAL A 256 -7.66 -21.75 -6.20
CA VAL A 256 -6.47 -20.94 -5.93
C VAL A 256 -6.10 -21.10 -4.46
N THR A 257 -4.88 -21.52 -4.16
CA THR A 257 -4.39 -21.80 -2.81
C THR A 257 -3.19 -20.88 -2.49
N GLY A 258 -3.42 -19.58 -2.60
CA GLY A 258 -2.37 -18.57 -2.38
C GLY A 258 -2.02 -18.32 -0.92
N GLY A 259 -2.83 -18.85 0.00
CA GLY A 259 -2.69 -18.76 1.44
C GLY A 259 -3.50 -17.65 2.08
N VAL A 260 -3.78 -17.83 3.37
CA VAL A 260 -4.41 -16.83 4.25
C VAL A 260 -3.36 -16.33 5.22
N GLY A 261 -3.14 -15.02 5.25
CA GLY A 261 -2.13 -14.36 6.10
C GLY A 261 -2.77 -13.45 7.14
N GLU A 262 -2.26 -13.53 8.37
CA GLU A 262 -2.60 -12.62 9.46
C GLU A 262 -1.32 -12.20 10.17
N ALA A 263 -1.23 -10.93 10.54
CA ALA A 263 -0.07 -10.42 11.27
C ALA A 263 -0.46 -9.32 12.25
N LEU A 264 0.17 -9.33 13.42
CA LEU A 264 0.16 -8.25 14.38
C LEU A 264 1.56 -7.64 14.45
N THR A 265 1.67 -6.34 14.19
CA THR A 265 2.95 -5.62 14.20
C THR A 265 2.95 -4.57 15.28
N PHE A 266 3.88 -4.66 16.22
CA PHE A 266 4.19 -3.59 17.16
C PHE A 266 5.36 -2.77 16.61
N GLY A 267 5.24 -1.43 16.63
CA GLY A 267 6.22 -0.48 16.13
C GLY A 267 6.62 0.57 17.15
N VAL A 268 7.92 0.91 17.16
CA VAL A 268 8.46 2.06 17.87
C VAL A 268 9.25 2.89 16.88
N ASN A 269 8.88 4.17 16.74
CA ASN A 269 9.60 5.13 15.91
C ASN A 269 10.22 6.20 16.79
N TRP A 270 11.50 6.48 16.60
CA TRP A 270 12.21 7.58 17.23
C TRP A 270 12.72 8.54 16.15
N HIS A 271 12.03 9.65 16.02
CA HIS A 271 12.39 10.72 15.09
C HIS A 271 13.38 11.65 15.79
N TRP A 272 14.62 11.67 15.33
CA TRP A 272 15.69 12.52 15.89
C TRP A 272 15.53 13.97 15.47
N ASN A 273 15.14 14.17 14.24
CA ASN A 273 14.80 15.45 13.63
C ASN A 273 13.89 15.17 12.42
N PRO A 274 13.41 16.17 11.67
CA PRO A 274 12.54 15.94 10.51
C PRO A 274 13.13 15.01 9.43
N ASN A 275 14.45 14.84 9.39
CA ASN A 275 15.17 14.14 8.32
C ASN A 275 15.80 12.82 8.76
N ALA A 276 15.85 12.53 10.06
CA ALA A 276 16.50 11.32 10.58
C ALA A 276 15.61 10.60 11.60
N ARG A 277 15.48 9.28 11.45
CA ARG A 277 14.73 8.45 12.40
C ARG A 277 15.26 7.03 12.49
N VAL A 278 14.97 6.39 13.61
CA VAL A 278 15.11 4.94 13.83
C VAL A 278 13.73 4.34 13.99
N GLN A 279 13.49 3.21 13.36
CA GLN A 279 12.27 2.44 13.49
C GLN A 279 12.59 1.04 13.97
N PHE A 280 11.78 0.53 14.88
CA PHE A 280 11.82 -0.84 15.34
C PHE A 280 10.42 -1.46 15.13
N ASN A 281 10.37 -2.70 14.59
CA ASN A 281 9.15 -3.48 14.48
C ASN A 281 9.36 -4.88 15.06
N PHE A 282 8.35 -5.35 15.77
CA PHE A 282 8.15 -6.75 16.09
C PHE A 282 6.86 -7.21 15.39
N ILE A 283 6.95 -8.25 14.59
CA ILE A 283 5.84 -8.84 13.84
C ILE A 283 5.63 -10.24 14.36
N ASP A 284 4.41 -10.57 14.77
CA ASP A 284 3.92 -11.90 15.06
C ASP A 284 2.83 -12.23 14.05
N GLY A 285 3.00 -13.29 13.28
CA GLY A 285 2.10 -13.57 12.18
C GLY A 285 1.97 -15.06 11.87
N ARG A 286 0.97 -15.36 11.04
CA ARG A 286 0.64 -16.71 10.60
C ARG A 286 0.26 -16.70 9.13
N ILE A 287 0.68 -17.75 8.42
CA ILE A 287 0.20 -18.08 7.08
C ILE A 287 -0.46 -19.47 7.16
N ALA A 288 -1.70 -19.57 6.68
CA ALA A 288 -2.46 -20.81 6.58
C ALA A 288 -2.89 -21.06 5.13
N ASP A 289 -3.47 -22.23 4.86
CA ASP A 289 -4.14 -22.61 3.61
C ASP A 289 -3.33 -22.37 2.33
N ARG A 290 -2.01 -22.55 2.45
CA ARG A 290 -1.08 -22.50 1.33
C ARG A 290 -0.68 -23.92 0.94
N GLU A 291 -0.71 -24.23 -0.35
CA GLU A 291 -0.37 -25.53 -0.86
C GLU A 291 1.11 -25.87 -0.61
N ALA A 292 1.39 -27.06 -0.06
CA ALA A 292 2.73 -27.46 0.37
C ALA A 292 3.76 -27.60 -0.79
N ALA A 293 3.29 -27.63 -2.04
CA ALA A 293 4.15 -27.69 -3.23
C ALA A 293 4.92 -26.39 -3.52
N ILE A 294 4.49 -25.27 -2.93
CA ILE A 294 5.17 -23.98 -3.06
C ILE A 294 6.08 -23.82 -1.84
N VAL A 295 7.35 -23.51 -2.07
CA VAL A 295 8.39 -23.32 -1.05
C VAL A 295 7.85 -22.55 0.17
N ASN A 296 7.91 -23.17 1.36
CA ASN A 296 7.36 -22.71 2.64
C ASN A 296 5.81 -22.80 2.72
N GLY A 297 5.29 -23.99 2.95
CA GLY A 297 3.91 -24.19 3.43
C GLY A 297 3.62 -23.33 4.67
N GLY A 298 2.35 -23.16 5.00
CA GLY A 298 1.92 -22.29 6.11
C GLY A 298 2.58 -22.57 7.45
N GLY A 299 2.46 -21.63 8.37
CA GLY A 299 3.01 -21.69 9.72
C GLY A 299 3.01 -20.35 10.42
N ASP A 300 3.36 -20.38 11.71
CA ASP A 300 3.56 -19.18 12.52
C ASP A 300 4.98 -18.64 12.30
N TYR A 301 5.13 -17.32 12.38
CA TYR A 301 6.41 -16.66 12.24
C TYR A 301 6.54 -15.44 13.13
N GLN A 302 7.77 -15.13 13.51
CA GLN A 302 8.10 -13.89 14.23
C GLN A 302 9.26 -13.20 13.53
N ILE A 303 9.14 -11.87 13.38
CA ILE A 303 10.16 -11.05 12.73
C ILE A 303 10.48 -9.85 13.61
N ILE A 304 11.77 -9.61 13.81
CA ILE A 304 12.28 -8.39 14.43
C ILE A 304 13.02 -7.59 13.35
N GLY A 305 12.65 -6.33 13.19
CA GLY A 305 13.26 -5.45 12.22
C GLY A 305 13.66 -4.11 12.84
N THR A 306 14.78 -3.57 12.36
CA THR A 306 15.20 -2.21 12.67
C THR A 306 15.62 -1.50 11.38
N ARG A 307 15.18 -0.25 11.24
CA ARG A 307 15.57 0.62 10.12
C ARG A 307 16.12 1.92 10.67
N PHE A 308 17.29 2.31 10.22
CA PHE A 308 17.79 3.67 10.30
C PHE A 308 17.55 4.38 8.98
N MET A 309 17.00 5.59 9.02
CA MET A 309 16.69 6.37 7.83
C MET A 309 17.17 7.80 7.98
N ILE A 310 17.84 8.28 6.94
CA ILE A 310 18.16 9.70 6.72
C ILE A 310 17.63 10.07 5.35
N ASP A 311 16.94 11.22 5.26
CA ASP A 311 16.53 11.81 3.99
C ASP A 311 16.86 13.32 3.95
N PHE A 312 17.07 13.85 2.76
CA PHE A 312 17.44 15.25 2.53
C PHE A 312 16.90 15.78 1.19
#